data_2d3cc6bed80e5d91a96dbcb82df5fd4b
#
_entry.id   2d3cc6bed80e5d91a96dbcb82df5fd4b
#
_cell.length_a   1.000
_cell.length_b   1.000
_cell.length_c   1.000
_cell.angle_alpha   90.00
_cell.angle_beta   90.00
_cell.angle_gamma   90.00
#
_symmetry.space_group_name_H-M   'P 1'
#
loop_
_entity.id
_entity.type
_entity.pdbx_description
1 polymer ?
#
loop_
_entity_poly.entity_id
_entity_poly.type
_entity_poly.pdbx_seq_one_letter_code
_entity_poly.pdbx_strand_id
1 'polypeptide(L)'
;TPQGVQALTVPVDRSGGSHTAVRDLRLSSHGNWRHLHWQALTSAYERTPYFEYFADEFRTLYEQPFTFLADFNAALHEAVCRCLDLTLPRQVSPTYVQAEAHPHSLDLRQHFPPKAFTPGLLHADTPAPLSLTFRAEPYYQVFASRTGFLPHLSIVDLLFNLGPESRLLLRRSLVPQA
;
A
#
# COMPACT_ATOMS: atom_id res chain seq x y z
N THR A 1 9.99 -0.10 -11.43
CA THR A 1 10.46 -0.60 -12.73
C THR A 1 11.68 0.19 -13.21
N PRO A 2 12.47 -0.30 -14.17
CA PRO A 2 13.59 0.45 -14.77
C PRO A 2 13.19 1.78 -15.42
N GLN A 3 11.91 1.97 -15.72
CA GLN A 3 11.32 3.18 -16.31
C GLN A 3 10.70 4.12 -15.27
N GLY A 4 10.85 3.81 -14.00
CA GLY A 4 10.27 4.58 -12.90
C GLY A 4 9.05 3.91 -12.26
N VAL A 5 8.16 4.72 -11.72
CA VAL A 5 6.96 4.27 -11.01
C VAL A 5 5.93 3.69 -11.97
N GLN A 6 5.37 2.55 -11.62
CA GLN A 6 4.26 1.92 -12.33
C GLN A 6 3.05 1.83 -11.41
N ALA A 7 1.92 2.39 -11.82
CA ALA A 7 0.67 2.29 -11.07
C ALA A 7 -0.06 0.98 -11.45
N LEU A 8 -0.47 0.23 -10.44
CA LEU A 8 -1.32 -0.96 -10.59
C LEU A 8 -2.69 -0.64 -10.03
N THR A 9 -3.69 -0.57 -10.90
CA THR A 9 -5.06 -0.21 -10.52
C THR A 9 -5.94 -1.45 -10.48
N VAL A 10 -6.55 -1.71 -9.33
CA VAL A 10 -7.53 -2.78 -9.17
C VAL A 10 -8.87 -2.32 -9.75
N PRO A 11 -9.38 -2.96 -10.80
CA PRO A 11 -10.66 -2.57 -11.40
C PRO A 11 -11.83 -2.98 -10.50
N VAL A 12 -12.79 -2.08 -10.35
CA VAL A 12 -14.03 -2.32 -9.59
C VAL A 12 -15.25 -2.16 -10.48
N ASP A 13 -16.30 -2.94 -10.16
CA ASP A 13 -17.60 -2.79 -10.79
C ASP A 13 -18.33 -1.57 -10.19
N ARG A 14 -18.73 -0.64 -11.04
CA ARG A 14 -19.44 0.58 -10.67
C ARG A 14 -20.96 0.50 -10.87
N SER A 15 -21.50 -0.69 -11.03
CA SER A 15 -22.95 -0.90 -11.22
C SER A 15 -23.80 -0.31 -10.07
N GLY A 16 -23.22 -0.15 -8.87
CA GLY A 16 -23.89 0.46 -7.71
C GLY A 16 -23.90 1.99 -7.67
N GLY A 17 -23.36 2.70 -8.67
CA GLY A 17 -23.31 4.16 -8.71
C GLY A 17 -22.14 4.78 -7.92
N SER A 18 -22.08 6.12 -7.90
CA SER A 18 -20.96 6.89 -7.32
C SER A 18 -20.92 6.92 -5.78
N HIS A 19 -21.98 6.48 -5.12
CA HIS A 19 -22.13 6.49 -3.65
C HIS A 19 -22.04 5.11 -3.01
N THR A 20 -21.55 4.10 -3.74
CA THR A 20 -21.37 2.74 -3.19
C THR A 20 -20.35 2.76 -2.06
N ALA A 21 -20.69 2.21 -0.89
CA ALA A 21 -19.77 2.09 0.21
C ALA A 21 -18.59 1.18 -0.16
N VAL A 22 -17.39 1.47 0.34
CA VAL A 22 -16.17 0.70 -0.01
C VAL A 22 -16.33 -0.80 0.27
N ARG A 23 -17.04 -1.16 1.34
CA ARG A 23 -17.30 -2.56 1.69
C ARG A 23 -18.12 -3.31 0.64
N ASP A 24 -18.95 -2.58 -0.13
CA ASP A 24 -19.87 -3.15 -1.12
C ASP A 24 -19.30 -3.07 -2.55
N LEU A 25 -18.11 -2.47 -2.72
CA LEU A 25 -17.42 -2.41 -4.02
C LEU A 25 -16.96 -3.80 -4.43
N ARG A 26 -17.48 -4.26 -5.57
CA ARG A 26 -17.09 -5.55 -6.15
C ARG A 26 -15.87 -5.39 -7.05
N LEU A 27 -15.00 -6.38 -7.00
CA LEU A 27 -13.90 -6.49 -7.96
C LEU A 27 -14.45 -6.85 -9.34
N SER A 28 -13.96 -6.16 -10.37
CA SER A 28 -14.35 -6.49 -11.73
C SER A 28 -13.80 -7.85 -12.13
N SER A 29 -14.63 -8.63 -12.78
CA SER A 29 -14.24 -9.90 -13.44
C SER A 29 -13.68 -9.66 -14.85
N HIS A 30 -13.78 -8.43 -15.37
CA HIS A 30 -13.29 -8.10 -16.71
C HIS A 30 -11.77 -7.96 -16.75
N GLY A 31 -11.18 -8.48 -17.81
CA GLY A 31 -9.75 -8.46 -18.01
C GLY A 31 -9.01 -9.44 -17.09
N ASN A 32 -7.73 -9.58 -17.35
CA ASN A 32 -6.86 -10.48 -16.57
C ASN A 32 -5.97 -9.69 -15.60
N TRP A 33 -6.57 -8.70 -14.89
CA TRP A 33 -5.83 -7.75 -14.08
C TRP A 33 -5.00 -8.41 -12.97
N ARG A 34 -5.49 -9.52 -12.37
CA ARG A 34 -4.74 -10.23 -11.32
C ARG A 34 -3.42 -10.78 -11.87
N HIS A 35 -3.50 -11.43 -13.01
CA HIS A 35 -2.32 -11.96 -13.69
C HIS A 35 -1.37 -10.84 -14.13
N LEU A 36 -1.89 -9.76 -14.71
CA LEU A 36 -1.10 -8.60 -15.13
C LEU A 36 -0.40 -7.92 -13.95
N HIS A 37 -1.10 -7.76 -12.81
CA HIS A 37 -0.49 -7.21 -11.60
C HIS A 37 0.63 -8.12 -11.08
N TRP A 38 0.37 -9.44 -11.01
CA TRP A 38 1.38 -10.37 -10.55
C TRP A 38 2.60 -10.40 -11.47
N GLN A 39 2.40 -10.41 -12.78
CA GLN A 39 3.51 -10.29 -13.74
C GLN A 39 4.29 -8.99 -13.58
N ALA A 40 3.61 -7.86 -13.37
CA ALA A 40 4.25 -6.58 -13.16
C ALA A 40 5.10 -6.58 -11.88
N LEU A 41 4.60 -7.17 -10.78
CA LEU A 41 5.35 -7.35 -9.53
C LEU A 41 6.55 -8.25 -9.73
N THR A 42 6.38 -9.41 -10.36
CA THR A 42 7.48 -10.33 -10.67
C THR A 42 8.56 -9.65 -11.50
N SER A 43 8.20 -9.00 -12.61
CA SER A 43 9.15 -8.31 -13.48
C SER A 43 9.89 -7.18 -12.77
N ALA A 44 9.25 -6.51 -11.79
CA ALA A 44 9.87 -5.43 -11.05
C ALA A 44 10.80 -5.93 -9.94
N TYR A 45 10.49 -7.09 -9.32
CA TYR A 45 11.11 -7.46 -8.06
C TYR A 45 11.80 -8.83 -8.04
N GLU A 46 11.70 -9.67 -9.10
CA GLU A 46 12.33 -11.00 -9.14
C GLU A 46 13.84 -10.99 -8.87
N ARG A 47 14.51 -9.85 -9.09
CA ARG A 47 15.95 -9.66 -8.86
C ARG A 47 16.29 -9.00 -7.54
N THR A 48 15.29 -8.73 -6.70
CA THR A 48 15.53 -8.17 -5.37
C THR A 48 15.89 -9.27 -4.37
N PRO A 49 16.64 -8.94 -3.30
CA PRO A 49 17.15 -9.94 -2.37
C PRO A 49 16.10 -10.80 -1.67
N TYR A 50 14.90 -10.27 -1.44
CA TYR A 50 13.87 -10.93 -0.64
C TYR A 50 12.60 -11.28 -1.44
N PHE A 51 12.60 -11.12 -2.76
CA PHE A 51 11.41 -11.44 -3.56
C PHE A 51 11.02 -12.91 -3.42
N GLU A 52 11.95 -13.84 -3.62
CA GLU A 52 11.67 -15.27 -3.51
C GLU A 52 11.14 -15.66 -2.13
N TYR A 53 11.61 -14.97 -1.08
CA TYR A 53 11.21 -15.25 0.29
C TYR A 53 9.76 -14.86 0.59
N PHE A 54 9.27 -13.75 0.01
CA PHE A 54 7.93 -13.23 0.29
C PHE A 54 6.94 -13.42 -0.87
N ALA A 55 7.39 -13.81 -2.06
CA ALA A 55 6.55 -13.84 -3.26
C ALA A 55 5.28 -14.69 -3.09
N ASP A 56 5.37 -15.85 -2.46
CA ASP A 56 4.24 -16.76 -2.32
C ASP A 56 3.12 -16.21 -1.43
N GLU A 57 3.44 -15.37 -0.44
CA GLU A 57 2.46 -14.68 0.40
C GLU A 57 1.55 -13.77 -0.44
N PHE A 58 2.10 -13.10 -1.45
CA PHE A 58 1.35 -12.21 -2.33
C PHE A 58 0.75 -12.94 -3.52
N ARG A 59 1.48 -13.87 -4.14
CA ARG A 59 1.03 -14.62 -5.31
C ARG A 59 -0.30 -15.33 -5.04
N THR A 60 -0.40 -16.01 -3.91
CA THR A 60 -1.61 -16.71 -3.49
C THR A 60 -2.84 -15.79 -3.46
N LEU A 61 -2.67 -14.52 -3.07
CA LEU A 61 -3.77 -13.55 -3.02
C LEU A 61 -4.23 -13.10 -4.41
N TYR A 62 -3.33 -13.05 -5.39
CA TYR A 62 -3.70 -12.77 -6.79
C TYR A 62 -4.33 -13.97 -7.50
N GLU A 63 -4.05 -15.19 -7.05
CA GLU A 63 -4.63 -16.41 -7.58
C GLU A 63 -6.01 -16.74 -6.97
N GLN A 64 -6.27 -16.29 -5.74
CA GLN A 64 -7.55 -16.52 -5.07
C GLN A 64 -8.68 -15.63 -5.63
N PRO A 65 -9.91 -16.15 -5.72
CA PRO A 65 -11.05 -15.34 -6.09
C PRO A 65 -11.55 -14.52 -4.90
N PHE A 66 -11.46 -13.20 -5.00
CA PHE A 66 -12.12 -12.26 -4.11
C PHE A 66 -13.30 -11.60 -4.83
N THR A 67 -14.41 -11.45 -4.12
CA THR A 67 -15.60 -10.78 -4.65
C THR A 67 -15.56 -9.26 -4.33
N PHE A 68 -15.15 -8.90 -3.12
CA PHE A 68 -15.17 -7.51 -2.67
C PHE A 68 -13.75 -6.94 -2.56
N LEU A 69 -13.65 -5.65 -2.91
CA LEU A 69 -12.39 -4.90 -2.78
C LEU A 69 -11.90 -4.87 -1.32
N ALA A 70 -12.83 -4.71 -0.38
CA ALA A 70 -12.50 -4.67 1.04
C ALA A 70 -11.82 -5.95 1.54
N ASP A 71 -12.28 -7.12 1.07
CA ASP A 71 -11.71 -8.42 1.45
C ASP A 71 -10.30 -8.59 0.85
N PHE A 72 -10.13 -8.24 -0.42
CA PHE A 72 -8.83 -8.27 -1.07
C PHE A 72 -7.81 -7.35 -0.38
N ASN A 73 -8.22 -6.11 -0.07
CA ASN A 73 -7.35 -5.17 0.66
C ASN A 73 -7.03 -5.68 2.07
N ALA A 74 -7.98 -6.31 2.75
CA ALA A 74 -7.77 -6.92 4.05
C ALA A 74 -6.72 -8.03 3.99
N ALA A 75 -6.84 -8.93 3.02
CA ALA A 75 -5.90 -10.02 2.84
C ALA A 75 -4.48 -9.53 2.48
N LEU A 76 -4.37 -8.52 1.61
CA LEU A 76 -3.08 -7.87 1.31
C LEU A 76 -2.46 -7.22 2.55
N HIS A 77 -3.26 -6.51 3.35
CA HIS A 77 -2.78 -5.91 4.59
C HIS A 77 -2.28 -6.97 5.58
N GLU A 78 -3.00 -8.06 5.74
CA GLU A 78 -2.59 -9.18 6.60
C GLU A 78 -1.30 -9.84 6.10
N ALA A 79 -1.12 -10.02 4.80
CA ALA A 79 0.12 -10.53 4.22
C ALA A 79 1.30 -9.59 4.52
N VAL A 80 1.13 -8.29 4.34
CA VAL A 80 2.14 -7.28 4.70
C VAL A 80 2.48 -7.34 6.19
N CYS A 81 1.47 -7.45 7.06
CA CYS A 81 1.69 -7.56 8.51
C CYS A 81 2.48 -8.83 8.86
N ARG A 82 2.17 -9.98 8.24
CA ARG A 82 2.95 -11.21 8.42
C ARG A 82 4.39 -11.04 7.99
N CYS A 83 4.63 -10.47 6.81
CA CYS A 83 5.99 -10.22 6.31
C CYS A 83 6.81 -9.28 7.21
N LEU A 84 6.14 -8.37 7.92
CA LEU A 84 6.77 -7.42 8.86
C LEU A 84 6.85 -7.95 10.30
N ASP A 85 6.34 -9.16 10.56
CA ASP A 85 6.18 -9.70 11.92
C ASP A 85 5.43 -8.71 12.83
N LEU A 86 4.31 -8.19 12.33
CA LEU A 86 3.43 -7.26 13.05
C LEU A 86 2.06 -7.90 13.31
N THR A 87 1.60 -7.78 14.53
CA THR A 87 0.22 -8.10 14.89
C THR A 87 -0.52 -6.79 15.16
N LEU A 88 -1.33 -6.37 14.20
CA LEU A 88 -2.11 -5.14 14.31
C LEU A 88 -3.59 -5.49 14.48
N PRO A 89 -4.21 -5.13 15.60
CA PRO A 89 -5.65 -5.32 15.77
C PRO A 89 -6.40 -4.45 14.75
N ARG A 90 -7.33 -5.06 14.01
CA ARG A 90 -8.16 -4.36 13.04
C ARG A 90 -9.62 -4.51 13.43
N GLN A 91 -10.33 -3.39 13.43
CA GLN A 91 -11.78 -3.35 13.56
C GLN A 91 -12.40 -2.71 12.32
N VAL A 92 -13.49 -3.29 11.86
CA VAL A 92 -14.26 -2.76 10.75
C VAL A 92 -15.50 -2.06 11.30
N SER A 93 -15.61 -0.75 11.02
CA SER A 93 -16.80 -0.01 11.39
C SER A 93 -17.97 -0.36 10.47
N PRO A 94 -19.17 -0.65 11.01
CA PRO A 94 -20.36 -0.92 10.21
C PRO A 94 -20.88 0.34 9.50
N THR A 95 -20.56 1.53 10.02
CA THR A 95 -20.99 2.82 9.50
C THR A 95 -19.80 3.76 9.30
N TYR A 96 -20.03 4.84 8.57
CA TYR A 96 -19.03 5.90 8.45
C TYR A 96 -18.77 6.55 9.83
N VAL A 97 -17.53 6.58 10.24
CA VAL A 97 -17.08 7.19 11.50
C VAL A 97 -16.60 8.61 11.20
N GLN A 98 -17.19 9.59 11.87
CA GLN A 98 -16.72 10.98 11.83
C GLN A 98 -15.53 11.15 12.76
N ALA A 99 -14.51 11.90 12.33
CA ALA A 99 -13.28 12.09 13.09
C ALA A 99 -13.54 12.74 14.46
N GLU A 100 -14.49 13.68 14.48
CA GLU A 100 -14.87 14.44 15.68
C GLU A 100 -15.49 13.56 16.78
N ALA A 101 -16.08 12.42 16.40
CA ALA A 101 -16.67 11.47 17.35
C ALA A 101 -15.61 10.68 18.15
N HIS A 102 -14.35 10.73 17.73
CA HIS A 102 -13.25 9.97 18.33
C HIS A 102 -12.01 10.85 18.53
N PRO A 103 -12.00 11.74 19.52
CA PRO A 103 -10.93 12.74 19.72
C PRO A 103 -9.57 12.15 20.01
N HIS A 104 -9.49 10.87 20.41
CA HIS A 104 -8.24 10.15 20.66
C HIS A 104 -7.82 9.27 19.46
N SER A 105 -8.50 9.36 18.33
CA SER A 105 -8.18 8.62 17.12
C SER A 105 -7.58 9.54 16.07
N LEU A 106 -6.73 8.96 15.23
CA LEU A 106 -6.14 9.63 14.11
C LEU A 106 -6.92 9.33 12.84
N ASP A 107 -7.43 10.37 12.18
CA ASP A 107 -8.03 10.23 10.86
C ASP A 107 -6.99 10.39 9.75
N LEU A 108 -6.62 9.28 9.13
CA LEU A 108 -5.64 9.24 8.03
C LEU A 108 -6.28 9.41 6.64
N ARG A 109 -7.61 9.52 6.53
CA ARG A 109 -8.29 9.57 5.22
C ARG A 109 -7.90 10.78 4.37
N GLN A 110 -7.55 11.89 5.01
CA GLN A 110 -7.12 13.12 4.34
C GLN A 110 -5.60 13.20 4.14
N HIS A 111 -4.82 12.33 4.80
CA HIS A 111 -3.36 12.33 4.70
C HIS A 111 -2.86 11.67 3.42
N PHE A 112 -3.66 10.79 2.83
CA PHE A 112 -3.32 10.05 1.62
C PHE A 112 -4.41 10.24 0.55
N PRO A 113 -4.64 11.48 0.05
CA PRO A 113 -5.67 11.71 -0.96
C PRO A 113 -5.32 10.95 -2.26
N PRO A 114 -6.31 10.40 -2.97
CA PRO A 114 -6.07 9.60 -4.19
C PRO A 114 -5.24 10.31 -5.26
N LYS A 115 -5.29 11.65 -5.30
CA LYS A 115 -4.52 12.49 -6.23
C LYS A 115 -3.07 12.71 -5.81
N ALA A 116 -2.71 12.45 -4.55
CA ALA A 116 -1.35 12.60 -4.05
C ALA A 116 -0.42 11.45 -4.49
N PHE A 117 -0.96 10.39 -5.06
CA PHE A 117 -0.18 9.30 -5.64
C PHE A 117 0.35 9.58 -7.06
N THR A 118 0.23 10.81 -7.54
CA THR A 118 1.00 11.24 -8.71
C THR A 118 2.46 11.38 -8.26
N PRO A 119 3.41 10.64 -8.87
CA PRO A 119 4.83 10.76 -8.51
C PRO A 119 5.26 12.23 -8.56
N GLY A 120 5.74 12.75 -7.43
CA GLY A 120 6.17 14.14 -7.31
C GLY A 120 5.20 15.12 -6.64
N LEU A 121 3.99 14.70 -6.25
CA LEU A 121 2.97 15.61 -5.69
C LEU A 121 2.64 15.38 -4.20
N LEU A 122 3.49 14.68 -3.46
CA LEU A 122 3.39 14.73 -1.99
C LEU A 122 3.95 16.07 -1.53
N HIS A 123 3.08 17.07 -1.49
CA HIS A 123 3.42 18.34 -0.87
C HIS A 123 3.64 18.11 0.63
N ALA A 124 4.82 18.52 1.09
CA ALA A 124 5.18 18.54 2.51
C ALA A 124 4.29 19.47 3.37
N ASP A 125 3.36 20.17 2.75
CA ASP A 125 2.60 21.27 3.34
C ASP A 125 1.18 20.92 3.77
N THR A 126 0.79 19.63 3.81
CA THR A 126 -0.51 19.29 4.41
C THR A 126 -0.33 19.29 5.92
N PRO A 127 -0.93 20.25 6.66
CA PRO A 127 -0.80 20.27 8.11
C PRO A 127 -1.44 19.02 8.69
N ALA A 128 -0.62 18.12 9.20
CA ALA A 128 -1.10 16.95 9.90
C ALA A 128 -1.60 17.39 11.27
N PRO A 129 -2.83 17.04 11.69
CA PRO A 129 -3.31 17.25 13.05
C PRO A 129 -2.58 16.37 14.06
N LEU A 130 -1.58 15.64 13.65
CA LEU A 130 -0.77 14.78 14.48
C LEU A 130 0.66 15.25 14.59
N SER A 131 1.17 15.03 15.79
CA SER A 131 2.59 15.14 16.16
C SER A 131 3.51 14.12 15.45
N LEU A 132 3.10 13.51 14.34
CA LEU A 132 3.89 12.52 13.61
C LEU A 132 3.98 12.91 12.13
N THR A 133 5.20 13.02 11.63
CA THR A 133 5.47 13.22 10.21
C THR A 133 6.12 11.98 9.64
N PHE A 134 5.65 11.52 8.48
CA PHE A 134 6.32 10.46 7.76
C PHE A 134 7.39 11.05 6.83
N ARG A 135 8.64 10.67 7.07
CA ARG A 135 9.79 11.04 6.24
C ARG A 135 10.34 9.79 5.57
N ALA A 136 10.25 9.73 4.23
CA ALA A 136 10.85 8.62 3.49
C ALA A 136 12.38 8.67 3.63
N GLU A 137 12.95 7.68 4.30
CA GLU A 137 14.40 7.51 4.35
C GLU A 137 14.87 6.70 3.13
N PRO A 138 16.01 7.07 2.52
CA PRO A 138 16.58 6.30 1.43
C PRO A 138 16.95 4.88 1.85
N TYR A 139 16.64 3.93 0.99
CA TYR A 139 17.03 2.52 1.13
C TYR A 139 17.44 1.94 -0.23
N TYR A 140 18.02 0.76 -0.20
CA TYR A 140 18.40 0.07 -1.43
C TYR A 140 17.16 -0.24 -2.29
N GLN A 141 17.20 0.20 -3.54
CA GLN A 141 16.20 -0.11 -4.57
C GLN A 141 16.94 -0.66 -5.80
N VAL A 142 16.50 -1.80 -6.30
CA VAL A 142 17.17 -2.53 -7.40
C VAL A 142 17.39 -1.68 -8.65
N PHE A 143 16.55 -0.67 -8.90
CA PHE A 143 16.67 0.22 -10.06
C PHE A 143 17.23 1.60 -9.74
N ALA A 144 17.71 1.85 -8.52
CA ALA A 144 18.23 3.16 -8.11
C ALA A 144 19.37 3.68 -8.98
N SER A 145 20.16 2.79 -9.60
CA SER A 145 21.21 3.18 -10.55
C SER A 145 20.67 3.84 -11.82
N ARG A 146 19.40 3.62 -12.17
CA ARG A 146 18.74 4.17 -13.37
C ARG A 146 17.79 5.32 -13.06
N THR A 147 17.07 5.21 -11.94
CA THR A 147 15.97 6.13 -11.60
C THR A 147 16.32 7.11 -10.49
N GLY A 148 17.46 6.92 -9.82
CA GLY A 148 17.68 7.47 -8.49
C GLY A 148 16.80 6.80 -7.44
N PHE A 149 16.85 7.28 -6.20
CA PHE A 149 15.94 6.84 -5.15
C PHE A 149 14.54 7.38 -5.43
N LEU A 150 13.54 6.50 -5.44
CA LEU A 150 12.13 6.84 -5.58
C LEU A 150 11.46 6.74 -4.22
N PRO A 151 11.11 7.87 -3.58
CA PRO A 151 10.40 7.87 -2.30
C PRO A 151 8.94 7.46 -2.48
N HIS A 152 8.29 7.08 -1.39
CA HIS A 152 6.84 6.83 -1.31
C HIS A 152 6.32 5.72 -2.25
N LEU A 153 7.13 4.72 -2.55
CA LEU A 153 6.68 3.52 -3.22
C LEU A 153 5.81 2.66 -2.28
N SER A 154 5.16 1.66 -2.85
CA SER A 154 4.40 0.68 -2.07
C SER A 154 5.29 -0.03 -1.06
N ILE A 155 4.71 -0.45 0.07
CA ILE A 155 5.39 -1.24 1.10
C ILE A 155 6.04 -2.52 0.54
N VAL A 156 5.52 -3.06 -0.55
CA VAL A 156 6.12 -4.24 -1.19
C VAL A 156 7.49 -3.95 -1.79
N ASP A 157 7.75 -2.70 -2.24
CA ASP A 157 9.08 -2.30 -2.69
C ASP A 157 10.10 -2.39 -1.53
N LEU A 158 9.70 -1.89 -0.36
CA LEU A 158 10.53 -1.97 0.83
C LEU A 158 10.77 -3.42 1.26
N LEU A 159 9.71 -4.23 1.33
CA LEU A 159 9.78 -5.64 1.73
C LEU A 159 10.70 -6.45 0.81
N PHE A 160 10.54 -6.33 -0.50
CA PHE A 160 11.34 -7.11 -1.44
C PHE A 160 12.80 -6.67 -1.50
N ASN A 161 13.10 -5.42 -1.21
CA ASN A 161 14.48 -4.91 -1.20
C ASN A 161 15.19 -5.12 0.16
N LEU A 162 14.51 -4.93 1.30
CA LEU A 162 15.11 -4.95 2.64
C LEU A 162 14.70 -6.13 3.51
N GLY A 163 13.65 -6.84 3.16
CA GLY A 163 13.17 -7.97 3.95
C GLY A 163 12.82 -7.58 5.40
N PRO A 164 13.33 -8.33 6.39
CA PRO A 164 13.04 -8.08 7.81
C PRO A 164 13.46 -6.69 8.32
N GLU A 165 14.45 -6.05 7.69
CA GLU A 165 14.90 -4.70 8.06
C GLU A 165 13.87 -3.61 7.74
N SER A 166 12.89 -3.92 6.89
CA SER A 166 11.79 -3.01 6.54
C SER A 166 11.09 -2.42 7.76
N ARG A 167 10.90 -3.24 8.79
CA ARG A 167 10.27 -2.81 10.06
C ARG A 167 11.08 -1.71 10.77
N LEU A 168 12.40 -1.82 10.76
CA LEU A 168 13.28 -0.81 11.40
C LEU A 168 13.24 0.50 10.63
N LEU A 169 13.27 0.44 9.29
CA LEU A 169 13.19 1.62 8.46
C LEU A 169 11.84 2.34 8.63
N LEU A 170 10.73 1.62 8.65
CA LEU A 170 9.40 2.19 8.89
C LEU A 170 9.33 2.92 10.23
N ARG A 171 9.92 2.37 11.29
CA ARG A 171 9.97 3.02 12.60
C ARG A 171 10.78 4.31 12.57
N ARG A 172 11.91 4.34 11.85
CA ARG A 172 12.74 5.56 11.68
C ARG A 172 12.07 6.62 10.83
N SER A 173 11.24 6.19 9.87
CA SER A 173 10.49 7.10 8.99
C SER A 173 9.36 7.86 9.71
N LEU A 174 8.99 7.46 10.93
CA LEU A 174 8.02 8.17 11.76
C LEU A 174 8.78 9.14 12.67
N VAL A 175 8.67 10.42 12.37
CA VAL A 175 9.33 11.50 13.14
C VAL A 175 8.27 12.18 13.99
N PRO A 176 8.45 12.24 15.35
CA PRO A 176 7.61 13.08 16.19
C PRO A 176 7.79 14.55 15.78
N GLN A 177 6.71 15.28 15.67
CA GLN A 177 6.79 16.74 15.57
C GLN A 177 7.12 17.30 16.96
N ALA A 178 8.16 18.10 17.04
CA ALA A 178 8.55 18.81 18.25
C ALA A 178 7.54 19.92 18.60
#